data_613243adf149430258066b6040e784ba
#
_entry.id   613243adf149430258066b6040e784ba
#
_cell.length_a   1.000
_cell.length_b   1.000
_cell.length_c   1.000
_cell.angle_alpha   90.00
_cell.angle_beta   90.00
_cell.angle_gamma   90.00
#
_symmetry.space_group_name_H-M   'P 1'
#
loop_
_entity.id
_entity.type
_entity.pdbx_description
1 polymer ?
#
loop_
_entity_poly.entity_id
_entity_poly.type
_entity_poly.pdbx_seq_one_letter_code
_entity_poly.pdbx_strand_id
1 'polypeptide(L)'
;MLIFSGCASQGPTASQPSDSGNGAANEISGNLSFYTSQPEEDAGKLADAFNAQYPNVKVNIFRSGTEEVTAKLQAERQAGKIQADVLLLADSVTFESLKKDDLLLSYKSPELSEIPAALVDPDGMYAGTKVMATVLATNTQKVTTAPDSWQALVAADSKDASIMPSPLYSGAAAYNIGVFSRTDGYGWDFLQQLKDNGMSVIKGNGAVMKAVASGEKSYGLVVDYMVAREKSKGSPVELTYPKEGVPVITEPIGIMKDAANVPAAQAFVDFVLSEEGQKLSAEIGYAPIRKGVAPPEGLRSIEEMTMLSADLVQLTDEREADKQQFIKVFGE
;
A
#
# COMPACT_ATOMS: atom_id res chain seq x y z
N MET A 1 -77.49 35.82 -22.88
CA MET A 1 -77.05 34.86 -21.90
C MET A 1 -75.87 34.12 -22.49
N LEU A 2 -74.67 34.60 -22.27
CA LEU A 2 -73.45 34.11 -22.86
C LEU A 2 -72.59 33.50 -21.72
N ILE A 3 -72.26 32.21 -21.86
CA ILE A 3 -71.48 31.47 -20.92
C ILE A 3 -70.04 31.45 -21.49
N PHE A 4 -69.10 32.03 -20.78
CA PHE A 4 -67.66 31.92 -21.08
C PHE A 4 -67.09 30.72 -20.31
N SER A 5 -66.54 29.76 -21.05
CA SER A 5 -65.71 28.64 -20.56
C SER A 5 -64.27 29.08 -20.56
N GLY A 6 -63.65 29.14 -19.40
CA GLY A 6 -62.19 29.40 -19.25
C GLY A 6 -61.40 28.11 -19.22
N CYS A 7 -60.47 27.97 -20.21
CA CYS A 7 -59.44 26.91 -20.21
C CYS A 7 -58.27 27.37 -19.34
N ALA A 8 -58.02 26.62 -18.29
CA ALA A 8 -56.77 26.73 -17.52
C ALA A 8 -55.66 25.91 -18.19
N SER A 9 -54.59 26.55 -18.66
CA SER A 9 -53.37 25.93 -19.16
C SER A 9 -52.50 25.51 -17.97
N GLN A 10 -52.29 24.20 -17.81
CA GLN A 10 -51.26 23.66 -16.94
C GLN A 10 -49.90 23.82 -17.61
N GLY A 11 -49.01 24.58 -16.97
CA GLY A 11 -47.59 24.67 -17.33
C GLY A 11 -46.80 23.40 -16.96
N PRO A 12 -45.68 23.13 -17.64
CA PRO A 12 -44.88 21.94 -17.36
C PRO A 12 -44.20 22.03 -16.00
N THR A 13 -44.46 21.03 -15.18
CA THR A 13 -43.73 20.80 -13.91
C THR A 13 -42.28 20.50 -14.20
N ALA A 14 -41.40 21.36 -13.75
CA ALA A 14 -39.96 21.11 -13.79
C ALA A 14 -39.66 19.94 -12.85
N SER A 15 -39.14 18.86 -13.42
CA SER A 15 -38.58 17.71 -12.69
C SER A 15 -37.34 18.20 -11.93
N GLN A 16 -37.37 18.18 -10.62
CA GLN A 16 -36.17 18.31 -9.80
C GLN A 16 -35.24 17.13 -10.08
N PRO A 17 -33.91 17.35 -10.18
CA PRO A 17 -32.98 16.23 -10.20
C PRO A 17 -33.08 15.50 -8.87
N SER A 18 -33.41 14.23 -8.91
CA SER A 18 -33.35 13.33 -7.77
C SER A 18 -31.90 13.25 -7.30
N ASP A 19 -31.64 13.71 -6.09
CA ASP A 19 -30.42 13.50 -5.34
C ASP A 19 -30.33 12.00 -4.97
N SER A 20 -29.84 11.18 -5.90
CA SER A 20 -29.76 9.72 -5.74
C SER A 20 -28.47 9.25 -5.06
N GLY A 21 -27.55 10.17 -4.70
CA GLY A 21 -26.27 9.82 -4.08
C GLY A 21 -26.32 9.60 -2.56
N ASN A 22 -27.17 10.32 -1.85
CA ASN A 22 -27.18 10.32 -0.40
C ASN A 22 -28.11 9.25 0.24
N GLY A 23 -28.99 8.64 -0.53
CA GLY A 23 -29.91 7.60 -0.05
C GLY A 23 -29.23 6.26 0.18
N ALA A 24 -28.38 5.81 -0.74
CA ALA A 24 -27.71 4.51 -0.68
C ALA A 24 -26.64 4.44 0.43
N ALA A 25 -25.93 5.53 0.69
CA ALA A 25 -24.90 5.59 1.74
C ALA A 25 -25.49 5.42 3.16
N ASN A 26 -26.74 5.87 3.38
CA ASN A 26 -27.42 5.71 4.66
C ASN A 26 -28.02 4.31 4.90
N GLU A 27 -28.12 3.49 3.87
CA GLU A 27 -28.61 2.11 3.97
C GLU A 27 -27.51 1.13 4.37
N ILE A 28 -26.24 1.42 4.07
CA ILE A 28 -25.09 0.58 4.42
C ILE A 28 -24.76 0.79 5.91
N SER A 29 -24.73 -0.30 6.67
CA SER A 29 -24.55 -0.23 8.12
C SER A 29 -23.87 -1.48 8.69
N GLY A 30 -23.53 -1.45 9.97
CA GLY A 30 -22.96 -2.57 10.71
C GLY A 30 -21.45 -2.48 10.88
N ASN A 31 -20.80 -3.59 11.20
CA ASN A 31 -19.36 -3.65 11.41
C ASN A 31 -18.63 -3.99 10.10
N LEU A 32 -17.45 -3.37 9.93
CA LEU A 32 -16.48 -3.69 8.89
C LEU A 32 -15.13 -4.03 9.56
N SER A 33 -14.64 -5.23 9.38
CA SER A 33 -13.34 -5.67 9.90
C SER A 33 -12.26 -5.38 8.86
N PHE A 34 -11.48 -4.32 9.08
CA PHE A 34 -10.42 -3.86 8.19
C PHE A 34 -9.06 -4.30 8.72
N TYR A 35 -8.38 -5.23 7.99
CA TYR A 35 -7.02 -5.67 8.32
C TYR A 35 -6.01 -4.99 7.40
N THR A 36 -4.99 -4.37 7.98
CA THR A 36 -4.05 -3.56 7.19
C THR A 36 -2.62 -3.60 7.72
N SER A 37 -1.66 -3.36 6.81
CA SER A 37 -0.26 -3.11 7.15
C SER A 37 0.13 -1.62 7.13
N GLN A 38 -0.80 -0.72 6.85
CA GLN A 38 -0.56 0.72 6.93
C GLN A 38 -0.16 1.14 8.36
N PRO A 39 0.55 2.28 8.53
CA PRO A 39 0.66 2.92 9.83
C PRO A 39 -0.70 3.15 10.48
N GLU A 40 -0.79 2.99 11.79
CA GLU A 40 -2.06 3.10 12.54
C GLU A 40 -2.75 4.44 12.33
N GLU A 41 -1.98 5.54 12.33
CA GLU A 41 -2.50 6.89 12.07
C GLU A 41 -3.11 7.01 10.67
N ASP A 42 -2.45 6.46 9.65
CA ASP A 42 -2.91 6.53 8.26
C ASP A 42 -4.18 5.68 8.05
N ALA A 43 -4.23 4.48 8.63
CA ALA A 43 -5.42 3.63 8.62
C ALA A 43 -6.60 4.28 9.36
N GLY A 44 -6.33 4.99 10.47
CA GLY A 44 -7.32 5.77 11.20
C GLY A 44 -7.92 6.89 10.35
N LYS A 45 -7.08 7.70 9.69
CA LYS A 45 -7.53 8.77 8.78
C LYS A 45 -8.40 8.23 7.64
N LEU A 46 -8.02 7.08 7.07
CA LEU A 46 -8.80 6.43 6.02
C LEU A 46 -10.17 6.00 6.53
N ALA A 47 -10.23 5.37 7.71
CA ALA A 47 -11.47 4.93 8.32
C ALA A 47 -12.37 6.12 8.71
N ASP A 48 -11.81 7.19 9.26
CA ASP A 48 -12.55 8.40 9.64
C ASP A 48 -13.19 9.08 8.42
N ALA A 49 -12.44 9.20 7.31
CA ALA A 49 -12.95 9.78 6.08
C ALA A 49 -14.05 8.89 5.45
N PHE A 50 -13.88 7.57 5.46
CA PHE A 50 -14.93 6.65 5.06
C PHE A 50 -16.19 6.80 5.93
N ASN A 51 -16.04 6.88 7.26
CA ASN A 51 -17.15 7.02 8.18
C ASN A 51 -17.90 8.35 8.02
N ALA A 52 -17.25 9.40 7.50
CA ALA A 52 -17.93 10.67 7.18
C ALA A 52 -18.99 10.49 6.07
N GLN A 53 -18.75 9.57 5.12
CA GLN A 53 -19.71 9.23 4.06
C GLN A 53 -20.68 8.10 4.47
N TYR A 54 -20.22 7.16 5.30
CA TYR A 54 -20.97 5.97 5.74
C TYR A 54 -21.08 5.94 7.27
N PRO A 55 -21.82 6.86 7.89
CA PRO A 55 -21.85 7.05 9.34
C PRO A 55 -22.44 5.86 10.12
N ASN A 56 -23.18 4.98 9.44
CA ASN A 56 -23.80 3.79 10.05
C ASN A 56 -22.88 2.55 9.99
N VAL A 57 -21.68 2.66 9.39
CA VAL A 57 -20.68 1.60 9.37
C VAL A 57 -19.63 1.86 10.47
N LYS A 58 -19.38 0.85 11.31
CA LYS A 58 -18.30 0.89 12.27
C LYS A 58 -17.10 0.14 11.74
N VAL A 59 -16.02 0.85 11.38
CA VAL A 59 -14.77 0.25 10.94
C VAL A 59 -13.97 -0.21 12.16
N ASN A 60 -13.65 -1.50 12.23
CA ASN A 60 -12.79 -2.10 13.25
C ASN A 60 -11.45 -2.45 12.60
N ILE A 61 -10.41 -1.72 12.99
CA ILE A 61 -9.07 -1.86 12.39
C ILE A 61 -8.26 -2.89 13.16
N PHE A 62 -7.70 -3.88 12.45
CA PHE A 62 -6.58 -4.68 12.94
C PHE A 62 -5.33 -4.31 12.12
N ARG A 63 -4.32 -3.80 12.81
CA ARG A 63 -3.07 -3.33 12.19
C ARG A 63 -1.88 -4.14 12.67
N SER A 64 -1.10 -4.70 11.70
CA SER A 64 0.23 -5.25 11.95
C SER A 64 1.08 -5.21 10.67
N GLY A 65 2.29 -5.79 10.67
CA GLY A 65 3.02 -6.03 9.42
C GLY A 65 2.30 -7.05 8.55
N THR A 66 2.52 -6.99 7.24
CA THR A 66 1.85 -7.89 6.28
C THR A 66 2.02 -9.37 6.67
N GLU A 67 3.23 -9.78 7.06
CA GLU A 67 3.50 -11.18 7.43
C GLU A 67 2.76 -11.60 8.72
N GLU A 68 2.63 -10.70 9.70
CA GLU A 68 1.83 -10.98 10.90
C GLU A 68 0.32 -11.00 10.60
N VAL A 69 -0.16 -10.15 9.66
CA VAL A 69 -1.56 -10.19 9.20
C VAL A 69 -1.85 -11.51 8.50
N THR A 70 -0.97 -11.95 7.58
CA THR A 70 -1.15 -13.23 6.88
C THR A 70 -1.09 -14.42 7.83
N ALA A 71 -0.19 -14.41 8.82
CA ALA A 71 -0.15 -15.43 9.87
C ALA A 71 -1.46 -15.47 10.69
N LYS A 72 -2.04 -14.30 11.02
CA LYS A 72 -3.34 -14.21 11.69
C LYS A 72 -4.47 -14.78 10.83
N LEU A 73 -4.51 -14.44 9.53
CA LEU A 73 -5.50 -15.00 8.60
C LEU A 73 -5.42 -16.54 8.57
N GLN A 74 -4.21 -17.10 8.53
CA GLN A 74 -4.02 -18.55 8.55
C GLN A 74 -4.49 -19.18 9.87
N ALA A 75 -4.19 -18.56 11.01
CA ALA A 75 -4.65 -19.03 12.31
C ALA A 75 -6.19 -18.97 12.41
N GLU A 76 -6.82 -17.91 11.94
CA GLU A 76 -8.28 -17.76 11.90
C GLU A 76 -8.93 -18.80 10.96
N ARG A 77 -8.31 -19.05 9.78
CA ARG A 77 -8.73 -20.10 8.85
C ARG A 77 -8.71 -21.48 9.50
N GLN A 78 -7.63 -21.79 10.23
CA GLN A 78 -7.51 -23.07 10.99
C GLN A 78 -8.54 -23.16 12.11
N ALA A 79 -8.91 -22.03 12.72
CA ALA A 79 -9.98 -21.95 13.72
C ALA A 79 -11.39 -21.99 13.12
N GLY A 80 -11.50 -22.07 11.79
CA GLY A 80 -12.77 -22.27 11.06
C GLY A 80 -13.43 -21.01 10.52
N LYS A 81 -12.92 -19.79 10.85
CA LYS A 81 -13.48 -18.55 10.34
C LYS A 81 -12.47 -17.41 10.35
N ILE A 82 -12.20 -16.83 9.17
CA ILE A 82 -11.47 -15.57 9.05
C ILE A 82 -12.41 -14.43 9.49
N GLN A 83 -11.85 -13.47 10.24
CA GLN A 83 -12.62 -12.36 10.80
C GLN A 83 -12.51 -11.07 9.96
N ALA A 84 -11.56 -11.00 9.04
CA ALA A 84 -11.38 -9.85 8.15
C ALA A 84 -12.49 -9.79 7.09
N ASP A 85 -13.01 -8.60 6.81
CA ASP A 85 -13.86 -8.32 5.65
C ASP A 85 -13.03 -7.76 4.49
N VAL A 86 -12.13 -6.82 4.78
CA VAL A 86 -11.27 -6.15 3.79
C VAL A 86 -9.81 -6.21 4.22
N LEU A 87 -8.95 -6.44 3.25
CA LEU A 87 -7.49 -6.39 3.40
C LEU A 87 -6.92 -5.21 2.60
N LEU A 88 -5.95 -4.50 3.20
CA LEU A 88 -5.11 -3.52 2.54
C LEU A 88 -3.66 -3.77 2.99
N LEU A 89 -2.90 -4.51 2.16
CA LEU A 89 -1.59 -5.05 2.50
C LEU A 89 -0.54 -4.66 1.46
N ALA A 90 0.72 -4.75 1.84
CA ALA A 90 1.83 -4.11 1.14
C ALA A 90 1.96 -4.48 -0.34
N ASP A 91 1.74 -5.73 -0.75
CA ASP A 91 2.20 -6.20 -2.06
C ASP A 91 1.27 -7.22 -2.75
N SER A 92 1.34 -7.26 -4.07
CA SER A 92 0.55 -8.15 -4.93
C SER A 92 0.87 -9.63 -4.73
N VAL A 93 2.10 -9.97 -4.32
CA VAL A 93 2.50 -11.38 -4.05
C VAL A 93 1.65 -11.97 -2.93
N THR A 94 1.36 -11.16 -1.90
CA THR A 94 0.45 -11.54 -0.81
C THR A 94 -0.96 -11.83 -1.34
N PHE A 95 -1.48 -10.97 -2.22
CA PHE A 95 -2.82 -11.14 -2.79
C PHE A 95 -2.89 -12.31 -3.78
N GLU A 96 -1.85 -12.56 -4.57
CA GLU A 96 -1.78 -13.76 -5.42
C GLU A 96 -1.80 -15.06 -4.58
N SER A 97 -1.11 -15.08 -3.45
CA SER A 97 -1.16 -16.22 -2.53
C SER A 97 -2.58 -16.43 -1.96
N LEU A 98 -3.27 -15.35 -1.55
CA LEU A 98 -4.64 -15.41 -1.06
C LEU A 98 -5.62 -15.83 -2.16
N LYS A 99 -5.42 -15.36 -3.40
CA LYS A 99 -6.20 -15.76 -4.58
C LYS A 99 -6.03 -17.24 -4.89
N LYS A 100 -4.80 -17.74 -4.89
CA LYS A 100 -4.46 -19.16 -5.09
C LYS A 100 -5.12 -20.05 -4.03
N ASP A 101 -5.26 -19.56 -2.81
CA ASP A 101 -5.92 -20.21 -1.69
C ASP A 101 -7.46 -20.08 -1.71
N ASP A 102 -8.05 -19.43 -2.72
CA ASP A 102 -9.50 -19.17 -2.89
C ASP A 102 -10.09 -18.38 -1.70
N LEU A 103 -9.36 -17.40 -1.18
CA LEU A 103 -9.74 -16.60 0.00
C LEU A 103 -10.30 -15.22 -0.34
N LEU A 104 -10.28 -14.80 -1.61
CA LEU A 104 -10.72 -13.48 -2.04
C LEU A 104 -12.08 -13.55 -2.76
N LEU A 105 -12.88 -12.50 -2.60
CA LEU A 105 -14.12 -12.26 -3.32
C LEU A 105 -13.82 -11.43 -4.57
N SER A 106 -14.28 -11.90 -5.75
CA SER A 106 -14.22 -11.08 -6.96
C SER A 106 -15.21 -9.92 -6.84
N TYR A 107 -14.71 -8.70 -6.95
CA TYR A 107 -15.51 -7.48 -6.97
C TYR A 107 -14.95 -6.47 -7.97
N LYS A 108 -15.77 -6.05 -8.91
CA LYS A 108 -15.41 -5.03 -9.90
C LYS A 108 -16.01 -3.69 -9.47
N SER A 109 -15.21 -2.93 -8.71
CA SER A 109 -15.57 -1.56 -8.33
C SER A 109 -15.81 -0.69 -9.57
N PRO A 110 -16.83 0.19 -9.56
CA PRO A 110 -17.07 1.16 -10.62
C PRO A 110 -15.86 2.12 -10.81
N GLU A 111 -15.04 2.30 -9.78
CA GLU A 111 -13.88 3.19 -9.79
C GLU A 111 -12.69 2.65 -10.61
N LEU A 112 -12.69 1.36 -10.95
CA LEU A 112 -11.59 0.70 -11.69
C LEU A 112 -11.36 1.28 -13.10
N SER A 113 -12.35 1.95 -13.69
CA SER A 113 -12.19 2.63 -14.99
C SER A 113 -11.12 3.74 -14.98
N GLU A 114 -10.89 4.33 -13.82
CA GLU A 114 -9.92 5.41 -13.59
C GLU A 114 -8.57 4.94 -13.06
N ILE A 115 -8.44 3.63 -12.79
CA ILE A 115 -7.21 3.00 -12.31
C ILE A 115 -6.49 2.35 -13.49
N PRO A 116 -5.15 2.47 -13.61
CA PRO A 116 -4.39 1.78 -14.66
C PRO A 116 -4.62 0.26 -14.61
N ALA A 117 -5.00 -0.34 -15.75
CA ALA A 117 -5.35 -1.75 -15.82
C ALA A 117 -4.23 -2.69 -15.36
N ALA A 118 -2.96 -2.28 -15.50
CA ALA A 118 -1.80 -3.04 -15.03
C ALA A 118 -1.73 -3.17 -13.48
N LEU A 119 -2.51 -2.36 -12.76
CA LEU A 119 -2.57 -2.35 -11.29
C LEU A 119 -3.83 -3.06 -10.75
N VAL A 120 -4.61 -3.66 -11.63
CA VAL A 120 -5.87 -4.36 -11.31
C VAL A 120 -5.73 -5.83 -11.65
N ASP A 121 -6.05 -6.70 -10.71
CA ASP A 121 -6.14 -8.14 -10.99
C ASP A 121 -7.21 -8.42 -12.06
N PRO A 122 -6.89 -9.19 -13.12
CA PRO A 122 -7.82 -9.43 -14.22
C PRO A 122 -9.12 -10.16 -13.81
N ASP A 123 -9.07 -10.94 -12.73
CA ASP A 123 -10.23 -11.64 -12.17
C ASP A 123 -11.03 -10.75 -11.18
N GLY A 124 -10.53 -9.53 -10.89
CA GLY A 124 -11.18 -8.58 -10.00
C GLY A 124 -11.11 -8.97 -8.52
N MET A 125 -10.10 -9.74 -8.12
CA MET A 125 -9.92 -10.18 -6.73
C MET A 125 -9.26 -9.10 -5.87
N TYR A 126 -8.44 -8.21 -6.48
CA TYR A 126 -7.79 -7.08 -5.81
C TYR A 126 -7.42 -5.97 -6.81
N ALA A 127 -7.16 -4.80 -6.29
CA ALA A 127 -6.60 -3.68 -7.07
C ALA A 127 -5.58 -2.92 -6.24
N GLY A 128 -4.52 -2.42 -6.87
CA GLY A 128 -3.60 -1.48 -6.26
C GLY A 128 -4.33 -0.22 -5.77
N THR A 129 -3.80 0.46 -4.78
CA THR A 129 -4.40 1.68 -4.22
C THR A 129 -3.46 2.88 -4.25
N LYS A 130 -2.16 2.65 -4.25
CA LYS A 130 -1.10 3.68 -4.29
C LYS A 130 0.20 3.06 -4.75
N VAL A 131 1.17 3.90 -5.08
CA VAL A 131 2.53 3.46 -5.40
C VAL A 131 3.45 3.76 -4.23
N MET A 132 4.28 2.80 -3.88
CA MET A 132 5.36 2.96 -2.90
C MET A 132 6.64 2.31 -3.46
N ALA A 133 7.68 3.12 -3.64
CA ALA A 133 8.99 2.64 -4.04
C ALA A 133 9.88 2.41 -2.83
N THR A 134 10.65 1.33 -2.80
CA THR A 134 11.75 1.21 -1.85
C THR A 134 12.94 1.99 -2.37
N VAL A 135 13.44 2.90 -1.55
CA VAL A 135 14.45 3.90 -1.89
C VAL A 135 15.60 3.88 -0.89
N LEU A 136 16.63 4.62 -1.21
CA LEU A 136 17.74 4.89 -0.29
C LEU A 136 17.46 6.18 0.49
N ALA A 137 17.19 6.04 1.79
CA ALA A 137 17.17 7.17 2.72
C ALA A 137 18.58 7.44 3.25
N THR A 138 18.99 8.71 3.26
CA THR A 138 20.30 9.13 3.74
C THR A 138 20.15 10.20 4.81
N ASN A 139 20.86 10.07 5.95
CA ASN A 139 20.94 11.14 6.95
C ASN A 139 21.94 12.21 6.49
N THR A 140 21.46 13.44 6.25
CA THR A 140 22.26 14.54 5.69
C THR A 140 23.26 15.15 6.67
N GLN A 141 23.15 14.86 7.96
CA GLN A 141 24.16 15.25 8.96
C GLN A 141 25.34 14.26 9.04
N LYS A 142 25.13 13.03 8.56
CA LYS A 142 26.15 11.97 8.53
C LYS A 142 26.83 11.85 7.18
N VAL A 143 26.11 12.15 6.11
CA VAL A 143 26.55 11.99 4.72
C VAL A 143 26.31 13.29 3.97
N THR A 144 27.39 13.90 3.47
CA THR A 144 27.32 15.19 2.77
C THR A 144 26.76 15.09 1.36
N THR A 145 26.95 13.96 0.70
CA THR A 145 26.44 13.71 -0.66
C THR A 145 25.66 12.41 -0.67
N ALA A 146 24.34 12.49 -0.85
CA ALA A 146 23.51 11.31 -0.95
C ALA A 146 23.94 10.46 -2.17
N PRO A 147 24.17 9.15 -1.99
CA PRO A 147 24.57 8.26 -3.08
C PRO A 147 23.41 8.00 -4.04
N ASP A 148 23.73 7.77 -5.31
CA ASP A 148 22.77 7.51 -6.40
C ASP A 148 22.66 6.04 -6.80
N SER A 149 23.24 5.13 -6.01
CA SER A 149 23.35 3.71 -6.34
C SER A 149 23.18 2.82 -5.11
N TRP A 150 22.54 1.64 -5.27
CA TRP A 150 22.49 0.61 -4.23
C TRP A 150 23.87 0.10 -3.81
N GLN A 151 24.87 0.20 -4.70
CA GLN A 151 26.25 -0.23 -4.42
C GLN A 151 26.90 0.58 -3.27
N ALA A 152 26.39 1.75 -2.97
CA ALA A 152 26.83 2.52 -1.80
C ALA A 152 26.67 1.77 -0.48
N LEU A 153 25.68 0.84 -0.40
CA LEU A 153 25.40 0.07 0.82
C LEU A 153 26.41 -1.04 1.11
N VAL A 154 27.21 -1.43 0.11
CA VAL A 154 28.27 -2.45 0.22
C VAL A 154 29.67 -1.84 0.16
N ALA A 155 29.77 -0.52 0.03
CA ALA A 155 31.04 0.20 0.04
C ALA A 155 31.68 0.20 1.43
N ALA A 156 33.00 0.25 1.51
CA ALA A 156 33.73 0.18 2.77
C ALA A 156 33.44 1.34 3.74
N ASP A 157 33.10 2.52 3.21
CA ASP A 157 32.77 3.72 3.98
C ASP A 157 31.34 3.70 4.56
N SER A 158 30.49 2.78 4.11
CA SER A 158 29.14 2.54 4.66
C SER A 158 29.09 1.37 5.64
N LYS A 159 30.23 0.81 6.04
CA LYS A 159 30.27 -0.33 6.95
C LYS A 159 29.56 -0.02 8.26
N ASP A 160 28.68 -0.94 8.71
CA ASP A 160 27.85 -0.87 9.91
C ASP A 160 26.88 0.34 9.95
N ALA A 161 26.78 1.12 8.86
CA ALA A 161 26.03 2.37 8.80
C ALA A 161 24.64 2.23 8.19
N SER A 162 24.25 1.04 7.73
CA SER A 162 23.02 0.79 6.96
C SER A 162 22.00 -0.04 7.74
N ILE A 163 20.70 0.13 7.41
CA ILE A 163 19.60 -0.56 8.05
C ILE A 163 18.47 -0.84 7.04
N MET A 164 17.79 -1.98 7.19
CA MET A 164 16.62 -2.33 6.39
C MET A 164 15.53 -3.00 7.23
N PRO A 165 14.26 -3.02 6.77
CA PRO A 165 13.19 -3.75 7.44
C PRO A 165 13.32 -5.26 7.22
N SER A 166 12.88 -6.05 8.22
CA SER A 166 12.83 -7.51 8.13
C SER A 166 11.75 -7.99 7.15
N PRO A 167 12.08 -8.90 6.22
CA PRO A 167 11.10 -9.55 5.34
C PRO A 167 10.18 -10.53 6.09
N LEU A 168 10.51 -10.86 7.35
CA LEU A 168 9.68 -11.72 8.19
C LEU A 168 8.53 -10.94 8.87
N TYR A 169 8.51 -9.61 8.69
CA TYR A 169 7.47 -8.72 9.21
C TYR A 169 6.83 -7.85 8.13
N SER A 170 7.67 -7.23 7.29
CA SER A 170 7.26 -6.26 6.27
C SER A 170 7.08 -6.93 4.92
N GLY A 171 5.85 -6.89 4.37
CA GLY A 171 5.57 -7.38 3.02
C GLY A 171 6.38 -6.63 1.96
N ALA A 172 6.56 -5.31 2.09
CA ALA A 172 7.44 -4.55 1.22
C ALA A 172 8.88 -5.07 1.24
N ALA A 173 9.42 -5.40 2.44
CA ALA A 173 10.75 -5.99 2.54
C ALA A 173 10.81 -7.40 1.92
N ALA A 174 9.79 -8.23 2.13
CA ALA A 174 9.73 -9.55 1.51
C ALA A 174 9.68 -9.46 -0.02
N TYR A 175 8.88 -8.53 -0.56
CA TYR A 175 8.88 -8.23 -1.99
C TYR A 175 10.26 -7.77 -2.48
N ASN A 176 10.91 -6.86 -1.76
CA ASN A 176 12.24 -6.35 -2.13
C ASN A 176 13.29 -7.46 -2.19
N ILE A 177 13.33 -8.36 -1.19
CA ILE A 177 14.25 -9.50 -1.19
C ILE A 177 14.01 -10.39 -2.42
N GLY A 178 12.74 -10.68 -2.73
CA GLY A 178 12.38 -11.43 -3.92
C GLY A 178 12.83 -10.76 -5.22
N VAL A 179 12.68 -9.44 -5.34
CA VAL A 179 13.12 -8.67 -6.51
C VAL A 179 14.64 -8.60 -6.58
N PHE A 180 15.34 -8.20 -5.53
CA PHE A 180 16.81 -8.10 -5.54
C PHE A 180 17.46 -9.44 -5.80
N SER A 181 16.95 -10.53 -5.24
CA SER A 181 17.52 -11.88 -5.44
C SER A 181 17.44 -12.36 -6.89
N ARG A 182 16.59 -11.75 -7.73
CA ARG A 182 16.36 -12.08 -9.14
C ARG A 182 16.78 -10.99 -10.12
N THR A 183 17.32 -9.89 -9.62
CA THR A 183 17.81 -8.78 -10.46
C THR A 183 19.26 -9.03 -10.87
N ASP A 184 19.55 -8.92 -12.17
CA ASP A 184 20.90 -9.05 -12.70
C ASP A 184 21.87 -8.06 -12.05
N GLY A 185 23.03 -8.54 -11.65
CA GLY A 185 24.05 -7.74 -10.97
C GLY A 185 23.84 -7.59 -9.46
N TYR A 186 22.78 -8.18 -8.90
CA TYR A 186 22.48 -8.20 -7.48
C TYR A 186 22.44 -9.63 -6.93
N GLY A 187 21.31 -10.31 -6.98
CA GLY A 187 21.18 -11.69 -6.51
C GLY A 187 21.40 -11.85 -5.00
N TRP A 188 21.49 -13.10 -4.57
CA TRP A 188 21.81 -13.44 -3.17
C TRP A 188 23.24 -13.03 -2.77
N ASP A 189 24.15 -12.88 -3.74
CA ASP A 189 25.52 -12.39 -3.47
C ASP A 189 25.50 -10.93 -2.99
N PHE A 190 24.66 -10.09 -3.56
CA PHE A 190 24.48 -8.71 -3.07
C PHE A 190 23.91 -8.68 -1.65
N LEU A 191 22.91 -9.52 -1.37
CA LEU A 191 22.33 -9.63 -0.03
C LEU A 191 23.36 -10.13 0.99
N GLN A 192 24.24 -11.06 0.60
CA GLN A 192 25.37 -11.48 1.43
C GLN A 192 26.35 -10.32 1.66
N GLN A 193 26.69 -9.56 0.63
CA GLN A 193 27.56 -8.38 0.76
C GLN A 193 26.95 -7.33 1.69
N LEU A 194 25.64 -7.08 1.65
CA LEU A 194 24.95 -6.21 2.62
C LEU A 194 25.15 -6.71 4.05
N LYS A 195 24.98 -8.02 4.29
CA LYS A 195 25.22 -8.64 5.60
C LYS A 195 26.68 -8.48 6.04
N ASP A 196 27.63 -8.79 5.17
CA ASP A 196 29.06 -8.73 5.46
C ASP A 196 29.52 -7.29 5.73
N ASN A 197 28.85 -6.29 5.11
CA ASN A 197 29.06 -4.87 5.35
C ASN A 197 28.32 -4.33 6.60
N GLY A 198 27.69 -5.22 7.39
CA GLY A 198 27.06 -4.86 8.66
C GLY A 198 25.66 -4.23 8.52
N MET A 199 24.93 -4.56 7.45
CA MET A 199 23.53 -4.18 7.31
C MET A 199 22.71 -4.67 8.52
N SER A 200 22.11 -3.73 9.25
CA SER A 200 21.22 -4.06 10.36
C SER A 200 19.82 -4.36 9.85
N VAL A 201 19.15 -5.32 10.47
CA VAL A 201 17.75 -5.67 10.17
C VAL A 201 16.88 -5.29 11.37
N ILE A 202 15.71 -4.68 11.12
CA ILE A 202 14.78 -4.27 12.16
C ILE A 202 13.34 -4.53 11.74
N LYS A 203 12.40 -4.55 12.68
CA LYS A 203 11.04 -5.05 12.47
C LYS A 203 10.28 -4.43 11.28
N GLY A 204 10.41 -3.16 10.97
CA GLY A 204 9.64 -2.55 9.88
C GLY A 204 10.12 -1.17 9.43
N ASN A 205 9.55 -0.66 8.33
CA ASN A 205 9.93 0.62 7.69
C ASN A 205 9.91 1.82 8.66
N GLY A 206 8.94 1.90 9.56
CA GLY A 206 8.87 2.99 10.54
C GLY A 206 10.06 3.02 11.48
N ALA A 207 10.58 1.86 11.89
CA ALA A 207 11.77 1.76 12.73
C ALA A 207 13.05 2.11 11.94
N VAL A 208 13.14 1.68 10.67
CA VAL A 208 14.22 2.10 9.76
C VAL A 208 14.25 3.62 9.61
N MET A 209 13.09 4.23 9.31
CA MET A 209 13.01 5.67 9.13
C MET A 209 13.44 6.43 10.39
N LYS A 210 13.00 5.96 11.57
CA LYS A 210 13.41 6.56 12.86
C LYS A 210 14.91 6.47 13.08
N ALA A 211 15.56 5.33 12.80
CA ALA A 211 17.00 5.15 12.95
C ALA A 211 17.80 6.07 12.02
N VAL A 212 17.33 6.26 10.77
CA VAL A 212 17.97 7.17 9.82
C VAL A 212 17.73 8.63 10.22
N ALA A 213 16.51 9.03 10.55
CA ALA A 213 16.18 10.40 10.92
C ALA A 213 16.92 10.87 12.18
N SER A 214 17.11 9.98 13.16
CA SER A 214 17.88 10.28 14.38
C SER A 214 19.40 10.29 14.19
N GLY A 215 19.91 9.83 13.04
CA GLY A 215 21.36 9.68 12.78
C GLY A 215 21.99 8.47 13.48
N GLU A 216 21.21 7.53 14.00
CA GLU A 216 21.70 6.23 14.48
C GLU A 216 22.32 5.44 13.32
N LYS A 217 21.68 5.51 12.15
CA LYS A 217 22.18 4.95 10.88
C LYS A 217 22.29 6.05 9.83
N SER A 218 23.30 5.92 8.98
CA SER A 218 23.54 6.86 7.88
C SER A 218 22.61 6.58 6.68
N TYR A 219 22.28 5.31 6.45
CA TYR A 219 21.52 4.83 5.29
C TYR A 219 20.40 3.88 5.70
N GLY A 220 19.28 3.96 4.99
CA GLY A 220 18.16 3.04 5.18
C GLY A 220 17.53 2.62 3.85
N LEU A 221 17.21 1.33 3.71
CA LEU A 221 16.26 0.87 2.71
C LEU A 221 14.86 1.06 3.31
N VAL A 222 14.06 1.93 2.71
CA VAL A 222 12.74 2.28 3.27
C VAL A 222 11.82 2.76 2.15
N VAL A 223 10.51 2.70 2.35
CA VAL A 223 9.52 3.21 1.39
C VAL A 223 9.59 4.74 1.29
N ASP A 224 9.52 5.23 0.07
CA ASP A 224 9.76 6.62 -0.34
C ASP A 224 8.89 7.66 0.39
N TYR A 225 7.59 7.41 0.51
CA TYR A 225 6.68 8.34 1.19
C TYR A 225 7.07 8.65 2.64
N MET A 226 7.67 7.69 3.35
CA MET A 226 8.13 7.92 4.72
C MET A 226 9.31 8.90 4.77
N VAL A 227 10.23 8.80 3.82
CA VAL A 227 11.37 9.73 3.71
C VAL A 227 10.88 11.12 3.33
N ALA A 228 10.00 11.23 2.32
CA ALA A 228 9.42 12.50 1.89
C ALA A 228 8.66 13.18 3.04
N ARG A 229 7.85 12.42 3.80
CA ARG A 229 7.11 12.90 4.97
C ARG A 229 8.04 13.38 6.10
N GLU A 230 9.10 12.65 6.40
CA GLU A 230 10.07 13.08 7.41
C GLU A 230 10.89 14.30 6.95
N LYS A 231 11.28 14.36 5.68
CA LYS A 231 11.95 15.52 5.09
C LYS A 231 11.07 16.76 5.16
N SER A 232 9.78 16.67 4.86
CA SER A 232 8.83 17.78 4.95
C SER A 232 8.63 18.32 6.38
N LYS A 233 8.84 17.48 7.40
CA LYS A 233 8.84 17.87 8.81
C LYS A 233 10.17 18.49 9.28
N GLY A 234 11.16 18.61 8.39
CA GLY A 234 12.48 19.18 8.71
C GLY A 234 13.49 18.18 9.28
N SER A 235 13.20 16.88 9.25
CA SER A 235 14.19 15.85 9.60
C SER A 235 15.40 15.91 8.64
N PRO A 236 16.63 15.69 9.11
CA PRO A 236 17.84 15.76 8.28
C PRO A 236 18.01 14.51 7.42
N VAL A 237 17.09 14.30 6.50
CA VAL A 237 17.07 13.13 5.62
C VAL A 237 16.94 13.53 4.16
N GLU A 238 17.54 12.73 3.27
CA GLU A 238 17.43 12.84 1.83
C GLU A 238 16.89 11.56 1.24
N LEU A 239 16.07 11.71 0.19
CA LEU A 239 15.42 10.65 -0.58
C LEU A 239 16.17 10.47 -1.90
N THR A 240 16.68 9.27 -2.15
CA THR A 240 17.29 8.92 -3.43
C THR A 240 16.63 7.72 -4.06
N TYR A 241 16.18 7.86 -5.31
CA TYR A 241 15.84 6.75 -6.19
C TYR A 241 17.12 6.32 -6.91
N PRO A 242 17.72 5.17 -6.56
CA PRO A 242 18.95 4.72 -7.21
C PRO A 242 18.81 4.55 -8.72
N LYS A 243 19.86 4.88 -9.46
CA LYS A 243 19.89 4.90 -10.92
C LYS A 243 19.64 3.56 -11.58
N GLU A 244 19.93 2.48 -10.87
CA GLU A 244 19.69 1.12 -11.33
C GLU A 244 18.19 0.75 -11.32
N GLY A 245 17.40 1.54 -10.61
CA GLY A 245 15.97 1.32 -10.42
C GLY A 245 15.62 0.94 -8.99
N VAL A 246 14.32 0.86 -8.72
CA VAL A 246 13.75 0.63 -7.39
C VAL A 246 12.69 -0.47 -7.43
N PRO A 247 12.59 -1.34 -6.41
CA PRO A 247 11.41 -2.18 -6.21
C PRO A 247 10.19 -1.30 -5.91
N VAL A 248 9.06 -1.61 -6.55
CA VAL A 248 7.80 -0.86 -6.41
C VAL A 248 6.67 -1.80 -6.03
N ILE A 249 5.90 -1.43 -5.03
CA ILE A 249 4.67 -2.10 -4.61
C ILE A 249 3.47 -1.15 -4.74
N THR A 250 2.27 -1.71 -4.83
CA THR A 250 1.04 -0.93 -5.10
C THR A 250 0.03 -0.95 -3.96
N GLU A 251 0.38 -1.54 -2.83
CA GLU A 251 -0.47 -1.72 -1.64
C GLU A 251 -1.93 -2.07 -2.02
N PRO A 252 -2.16 -3.32 -2.48
CA PRO A 252 -3.47 -3.69 -2.97
C PRO A 252 -4.54 -3.76 -1.88
N ILE A 253 -5.80 -3.55 -2.31
CA ILE A 253 -7.02 -3.77 -1.52
C ILE A 253 -7.82 -4.92 -2.11
N GLY A 254 -8.40 -5.76 -1.25
CA GLY A 254 -9.28 -6.86 -1.65
C GLY A 254 -10.27 -7.21 -0.56
N ILE A 255 -11.37 -7.84 -0.95
CA ILE A 255 -12.44 -8.29 -0.06
C ILE A 255 -12.24 -9.78 0.22
N MET A 256 -12.41 -10.20 1.47
CA MET A 256 -12.38 -11.61 1.83
C MET A 256 -13.60 -12.34 1.28
N LYS A 257 -13.42 -13.59 0.83
CA LYS A 257 -14.49 -14.40 0.23
C LYS A 257 -15.69 -14.57 1.16
N ASP A 258 -15.42 -14.79 2.45
CA ASP A 258 -16.41 -15.01 3.49
C ASP A 258 -16.63 -13.75 4.36
N ALA A 259 -16.48 -12.54 3.77
CA ALA A 259 -16.70 -11.28 4.45
C ALA A 259 -18.10 -11.24 5.09
N ALA A 260 -18.16 -10.85 6.36
CA ALA A 260 -19.43 -10.81 7.10
C ALA A 260 -20.33 -9.65 6.66
N ASN A 261 -19.74 -8.57 6.12
CA ASN A 261 -20.47 -7.39 5.65
C ASN A 261 -20.01 -6.99 4.25
N VAL A 262 -20.41 -7.77 3.24
CA VAL A 262 -20.03 -7.53 1.84
C VAL A 262 -20.43 -6.13 1.34
N PRO A 263 -21.64 -5.58 1.61
CA PRO A 263 -21.98 -4.23 1.17
C PRO A 263 -21.05 -3.14 1.73
N ALA A 264 -20.69 -3.22 3.00
CA ALA A 264 -19.74 -2.26 3.60
C ALA A 264 -18.32 -2.46 3.06
N ALA A 265 -17.90 -3.71 2.81
CA ALA A 265 -16.60 -4.02 2.21
C ALA A 265 -16.49 -3.47 0.78
N GLN A 266 -17.53 -3.60 -0.05
CA GLN A 266 -17.57 -3.03 -1.40
C GLN A 266 -17.53 -1.50 -1.35
N ALA A 267 -18.35 -0.88 -0.50
CA ALA A 267 -18.35 0.57 -0.33
C ALA A 267 -16.98 1.10 0.15
N PHE A 268 -16.28 0.34 1.01
CA PHE A 268 -14.93 0.72 1.46
C PHE A 268 -13.90 0.62 0.33
N VAL A 269 -13.95 -0.43 -0.50
CA VAL A 269 -13.10 -0.55 -1.69
C VAL A 269 -13.37 0.59 -2.67
N ASP A 270 -14.65 0.89 -2.94
CA ASP A 270 -15.05 2.00 -3.83
C ASP A 270 -14.52 3.34 -3.29
N PHE A 271 -14.68 3.60 -1.99
CA PHE A 271 -14.16 4.81 -1.36
C PHE A 271 -12.64 4.94 -1.51
N VAL A 272 -11.88 3.88 -1.23
CA VAL A 272 -10.40 3.89 -1.32
C VAL A 272 -9.93 4.18 -2.75
N LEU A 273 -10.64 3.68 -3.76
CA LEU A 273 -10.33 3.87 -5.19
C LEU A 273 -10.94 5.14 -5.78
N SER A 274 -11.89 5.78 -5.10
CA SER A 274 -12.56 7.01 -5.55
C SER A 274 -11.60 8.18 -5.64
N GLU A 275 -12.02 9.26 -6.32
CA GLU A 275 -11.24 10.50 -6.40
C GLU A 275 -10.97 11.08 -5.00
N GLU A 276 -11.95 11.03 -4.10
CA GLU A 276 -11.81 11.52 -2.71
C GLU A 276 -10.82 10.67 -1.91
N GLY A 277 -10.93 9.34 -1.95
CA GLY A 277 -10.00 8.43 -1.28
C GLY A 277 -8.58 8.56 -1.81
N GLN A 278 -8.41 8.79 -3.12
CA GLN A 278 -7.10 8.99 -3.73
C GLN A 278 -6.51 10.37 -3.42
N LYS A 279 -7.32 11.43 -3.32
CA LYS A 279 -6.88 12.74 -2.81
C LYS A 279 -6.45 12.66 -1.36
N LEU A 280 -7.23 11.98 -0.52
CA LEU A 280 -6.85 11.70 0.87
C LEU A 280 -5.52 10.93 0.94
N SER A 281 -5.31 9.93 0.05
CA SER A 281 -4.05 9.20 -0.03
C SER A 281 -2.87 10.14 -0.31
N ALA A 282 -3.02 11.10 -1.25
CA ALA A 282 -2.02 12.13 -1.52
C ALA A 282 -1.80 13.07 -0.33
N GLU A 283 -2.86 13.52 0.35
CA GLU A 283 -2.79 14.38 1.54
C GLU A 283 -2.07 13.68 2.71
N ILE A 284 -2.28 12.39 2.88
CA ILE A 284 -1.56 11.57 3.86
C ILE A 284 -0.08 11.44 3.46
N GLY A 285 0.26 11.62 2.19
CA GLY A 285 1.64 11.63 1.68
C GLY A 285 2.01 10.43 0.81
N TYR A 286 1.05 9.66 0.32
CA TYR A 286 1.29 8.56 -0.63
C TYR A 286 1.18 9.04 -2.09
N ALA A 287 1.83 8.33 -3.01
CA ALA A 287 1.63 8.55 -4.45
C ALA A 287 0.37 7.81 -4.92
N PRO A 288 -0.72 8.52 -5.29
CA PRO A 288 -1.96 7.91 -5.73
C PRO A 288 -1.81 7.28 -7.12
N ILE A 289 -2.75 6.40 -7.47
CA ILE A 289 -2.76 5.71 -8.77
C ILE A 289 -3.91 6.14 -9.69
N ARG A 290 -4.89 6.88 -9.17
CA ARG A 290 -6.03 7.33 -9.95
C ARG A 290 -5.60 8.43 -10.93
N LYS A 291 -6.06 8.34 -12.16
CA LYS A 291 -5.86 9.38 -13.16
C LYS A 291 -6.35 10.75 -12.66
N GLY A 292 -5.55 11.78 -12.87
CA GLY A 292 -5.89 13.15 -12.49
C GLY A 292 -5.59 13.51 -11.03
N VAL A 293 -5.13 12.59 -10.19
CA VAL A 293 -4.67 12.88 -8.84
C VAL A 293 -3.13 12.85 -8.81
N ALA A 294 -2.51 14.00 -8.56
CA ALA A 294 -1.06 14.13 -8.57
C ALA A 294 -0.43 13.58 -7.27
N PRO A 295 0.78 13.00 -7.35
CA PRO A 295 1.55 12.64 -6.16
C PRO A 295 1.98 13.89 -5.37
N PRO A 296 2.24 13.74 -4.06
CA PRO A 296 2.85 14.80 -3.25
C PRO A 296 4.24 15.20 -3.76
N GLU A 297 4.64 16.43 -3.43
CA GLU A 297 5.99 16.93 -3.75
C GLU A 297 7.07 15.99 -3.21
N GLY A 298 8.07 15.69 -4.06
CA GLY A 298 9.20 14.82 -3.72
C GLY A 298 8.97 13.34 -3.99
N LEU A 299 7.75 12.90 -4.31
CA LEU A 299 7.48 11.56 -4.80
C LEU A 299 7.39 11.53 -6.33
N ARG A 300 7.78 10.39 -6.90
CA ARG A 300 7.66 10.11 -8.34
C ARG A 300 6.39 9.33 -8.64
N SER A 301 5.79 9.62 -9.79
CA SER A 301 4.78 8.74 -10.36
C SER A 301 5.42 7.43 -10.87
N ILE A 302 4.61 6.41 -11.13
CA ILE A 302 5.13 5.12 -11.62
C ILE A 302 5.85 5.27 -12.98
N GLU A 303 5.41 6.21 -13.82
CA GLU A 303 5.99 6.49 -15.14
C GLU A 303 7.37 7.17 -15.05
N GLU A 304 7.66 7.83 -13.93
CA GLU A 304 8.93 8.55 -13.71
C GLU A 304 10.01 7.66 -13.07
N MET A 305 9.67 6.41 -12.73
CA MET A 305 10.59 5.49 -12.05
C MET A 305 11.14 4.42 -12.98
N THR A 306 12.43 4.15 -12.88
CA THR A 306 13.00 2.88 -13.34
C THR A 306 12.68 1.83 -12.30
N MET A 307 11.90 0.82 -12.68
CA MET A 307 11.47 -0.22 -11.74
C MET A 307 12.38 -1.45 -11.85
N LEU A 308 12.81 -1.96 -10.70
CA LEU A 308 13.28 -3.33 -10.58
C LEU A 308 12.06 -4.23 -10.36
N SER A 309 11.92 -5.27 -11.15
CA SER A 309 10.80 -6.20 -11.09
C SER A 309 11.24 -7.65 -11.32
N ALA A 310 10.43 -8.58 -10.87
CA ALA A 310 10.57 -9.99 -11.17
C ALA A 310 9.20 -10.57 -11.52
N ASP A 311 9.18 -11.77 -12.07
CA ASP A 311 7.94 -12.46 -12.42
C ASP A 311 7.06 -12.67 -11.18
N LEU A 312 5.80 -12.23 -11.24
CA LEU A 312 4.88 -12.23 -10.09
C LEU A 312 4.55 -13.66 -9.65
N VAL A 313 4.44 -14.60 -10.59
CA VAL A 313 4.17 -16.00 -10.28
C VAL A 313 5.36 -16.61 -9.55
N GLN A 314 6.58 -16.35 -10.04
CA GLN A 314 7.79 -16.81 -9.38
C GLN A 314 7.94 -16.20 -7.99
N LEU A 315 7.71 -14.88 -7.82
CA LEU A 315 7.74 -14.21 -6.51
C LEU A 315 6.74 -14.84 -5.53
N THR A 316 5.56 -15.24 -6.04
CA THR A 316 4.52 -15.87 -5.22
C THR A 316 4.90 -17.28 -4.80
N ASP A 317 5.39 -18.09 -5.73
CA ASP A 317 5.72 -19.50 -5.48
C ASP A 317 6.97 -19.66 -4.61
N GLU A 318 7.93 -18.73 -4.71
CA GLU A 318 9.21 -18.81 -4.02
C GLU A 318 9.31 -17.91 -2.77
N ARG A 319 8.26 -17.15 -2.40
CA ARG A 319 8.29 -16.21 -1.27
C ARG A 319 8.77 -16.83 0.05
N GLU A 320 8.28 -18.02 0.38
CA GLU A 320 8.70 -18.71 1.62
C GLU A 320 10.14 -19.21 1.53
N ALA A 321 10.58 -19.67 0.37
CA ALA A 321 11.97 -20.05 0.13
C ALA A 321 12.91 -18.85 0.24
N ASP A 322 12.52 -17.69 -0.28
CA ASP A 322 13.27 -16.43 -0.15
C ASP A 322 13.42 -16.02 1.32
N LYS A 323 12.35 -16.09 2.10
CA LYS A 323 12.39 -15.81 3.56
C LYS A 323 13.32 -16.77 4.29
N GLN A 324 13.27 -18.06 3.97
CA GLN A 324 14.17 -19.05 4.55
C GLN A 324 15.64 -18.81 4.15
N GLN A 325 15.89 -18.41 2.90
CA GLN A 325 17.24 -18.04 2.47
C GLN A 325 17.73 -16.76 3.15
N PHE A 326 16.85 -15.78 3.34
CA PHE A 326 17.16 -14.58 4.12
C PHE A 326 17.57 -14.91 5.56
N ILE A 327 16.84 -15.80 6.23
CA ILE A 327 17.21 -16.29 7.58
C ILE A 327 18.61 -16.90 7.59
N LYS A 328 18.97 -17.70 6.59
CA LYS A 328 20.32 -18.27 6.49
C LYS A 328 21.41 -17.21 6.33
N VAL A 329 21.14 -16.16 5.55
CA VAL A 329 22.10 -15.07 5.29
C VAL A 329 22.23 -14.15 6.51
N PHE A 330 21.11 -13.68 7.09
CA PHE A 330 21.11 -12.66 8.13
C PHE A 330 21.07 -13.22 9.55
N GLY A 331 20.66 -14.48 9.74
CA GLY A 331 20.67 -15.17 11.05
C GLY A 331 19.51 -14.78 11.96
N GLU A 332 18.34 -14.43 11.40
CA GLU A 332 17.11 -14.09 12.15
C GLU A 332 16.23 -15.33 12.42
#